data_ac10dca1bb276c1fd9d5afdc9422dd9f
#
_entry.id   ac10dca1bb276c1fd9d5afdc9422dd9f
#
_cell.length_a   1.000
_cell.length_b   1.000
_cell.length_c   1.000
_cell.angle_alpha   90.00
_cell.angle_beta   90.00
_cell.angle_gamma   90.00
#
_symmetry.space_group_name_H-M   'P 1'
#
loop_
_entity.id
_entity.type
_entity.pdbx_description
1 polymer ?
#
loop_
_entity_poly.entity_id
_entity_poly.type
_entity_poly.pdbx_seq_one_letter_code
_entity_poly.pdbx_strand_id
1 'polypeptide(L)'
;MSLNFPLLLVIAVAVCGLLALLDLVFFAPRRRAAIASYQGSVSQPDAVAIEKLNKEPLLVEYGKSFFPVLFIVLVLRSFLVEPFQIPSGSMKPTLDVGDFILVNKFSYGIRLPVLDKKVIPVGDPQRGDVMVFRYPSDPNVNYIKRVVGLPGDVIRYTSDKRLFVNGESVAEKLIGTEPNTLGLSLIHI
;
A
#
# COMPACT_ATOMS: atom_id res chain seq x y z
N MET A 1 -15.19 -13.30 -5.79
CA MET A 1 -15.07 -12.17 -4.81
C MET A 1 -13.60 -12.01 -4.49
N SER A 2 -12.95 -11.00 -5.03
CA SER A 2 -11.57 -10.68 -4.61
C SER A 2 -11.64 -10.10 -3.20
N LEU A 3 -11.06 -10.79 -2.23
CA LEU A 3 -10.90 -10.27 -0.87
C LEU A 3 -10.16 -8.93 -0.94
N ASN A 4 -10.80 -7.87 -0.47
CA ASN A 4 -10.16 -6.56 -0.38
C ASN A 4 -9.13 -6.60 0.76
N PHE A 5 -7.92 -7.04 0.42
CA PHE A 5 -6.84 -7.24 1.39
C PHE A 5 -6.52 -5.98 2.23
N PRO A 6 -6.49 -4.75 1.66
CA PRO A 6 -6.34 -3.54 2.46
C PRO A 6 -7.41 -3.37 3.53
N LEU A 7 -8.68 -3.62 3.19
CA LEU A 7 -9.78 -3.53 4.15
C LEU A 7 -9.64 -4.55 5.28
N LEU A 8 -9.29 -5.80 4.93
CA LEU A 8 -9.07 -6.87 5.91
C LEU A 8 -7.94 -6.51 6.88
N LEU A 9 -6.85 -5.94 6.36
CA LEU A 9 -5.71 -5.52 7.18
C LEU A 9 -6.09 -4.37 8.13
N VAL A 10 -6.87 -3.39 7.67
CA VAL A 10 -7.37 -2.29 8.51
C VAL A 10 -8.27 -2.82 9.63
N ILE A 11 -9.17 -3.76 9.32
CA ILE A 11 -10.04 -4.39 10.32
C ILE A 11 -9.21 -5.16 11.35
N ALA A 12 -8.22 -5.95 10.90
CA ALA A 12 -7.37 -6.72 11.80
C ALA A 12 -6.58 -5.81 12.76
N VAL A 13 -5.99 -4.73 12.25
CA VAL A 13 -5.29 -3.74 13.08
C VAL A 13 -6.25 -3.06 14.06
N ALA A 14 -7.45 -2.67 13.61
CA ALA A 14 -8.45 -2.05 14.47
C ALA A 14 -8.90 -2.97 15.60
N VAL A 15 -9.15 -4.25 15.31
CA VAL A 15 -9.55 -5.24 16.32
C VAL A 15 -8.41 -5.47 17.31
N CYS A 16 -7.19 -5.71 16.85
CA CYS A 16 -6.03 -5.92 17.73
C CYS A 16 -5.74 -4.67 18.59
N GLY A 17 -5.82 -3.47 17.98
CA GLY A 17 -5.64 -2.22 18.70
C GLY A 17 -6.72 -1.96 19.75
N LEU A 18 -7.98 -2.29 19.44
CA LEU A 18 -9.09 -2.21 20.39
C LEU A 18 -8.89 -3.16 21.58
N LEU A 19 -8.49 -4.41 21.32
CA LEU A 19 -8.19 -5.39 22.39
C LEU A 19 -7.03 -4.90 23.28
N ALA A 20 -5.98 -4.37 22.69
CA ALA A 20 -4.85 -3.79 23.43
C ALA A 20 -5.28 -2.58 24.27
N LEU A 21 -6.12 -1.70 23.72
CA LEU A 21 -6.65 -0.53 24.42
C LEU A 21 -7.57 -0.93 25.59
N LEU A 22 -8.46 -1.90 25.37
CA LEU A 22 -9.33 -2.44 26.42
C LEU A 22 -8.51 -3.04 27.56
N ASP A 23 -7.43 -3.73 27.24
CA ASP A 23 -6.52 -4.23 28.26
C ASP A 23 -5.89 -3.09 29.06
N LEU A 24 -5.33 -2.11 28.37
CA LEU A 24 -4.65 -0.99 29.00
C LEU A 24 -5.57 -0.21 29.95
N VAL A 25 -6.83 0.01 29.53
CA VAL A 25 -7.77 0.86 30.28
C VAL A 25 -8.51 0.08 31.38
N PHE A 26 -8.90 -1.18 31.13
CA PHE A 26 -9.80 -1.91 32.03
C PHE A 26 -9.14 -3.10 32.73
N PHE A 27 -8.40 -3.94 32.03
CA PHE A 27 -7.90 -5.19 32.59
C PHE A 27 -6.54 -5.03 33.29
N ALA A 28 -5.61 -4.31 32.69
CA ALA A 28 -4.30 -4.09 33.30
C ALA A 28 -4.34 -3.35 34.65
N PRO A 29 -5.15 -2.29 34.85
CA PRO A 29 -5.29 -1.65 36.16
C PRO A 29 -5.88 -2.61 37.21
N ARG A 30 -6.88 -3.43 36.84
CA ARG A 30 -7.46 -4.41 37.74
C ARG A 30 -6.48 -5.51 38.17
N ARG A 31 -5.67 -6.00 37.21
CA ARG A 31 -4.61 -6.97 37.52
C ARG A 31 -3.55 -6.37 38.44
N ARG A 32 -3.11 -5.14 38.18
CA ARG A 32 -2.15 -4.42 39.03
C ARG A 32 -2.68 -4.19 40.44
N ALA A 33 -3.93 -3.79 40.58
CA ALA A 33 -4.58 -3.63 41.89
C ALA A 33 -4.69 -4.95 42.66
N ALA A 34 -5.06 -6.05 41.99
CA ALA A 34 -5.12 -7.38 42.59
C ALA A 34 -3.75 -7.86 43.04
N ILE A 35 -2.71 -7.66 42.27
CA ILE A 35 -1.32 -8.00 42.64
C ILE A 35 -0.87 -7.17 43.85
N ALA A 36 -1.13 -5.86 43.84
CA ALA A 36 -0.75 -4.96 44.94
C ALA A 36 -1.47 -5.37 46.25
N SER A 37 -2.76 -5.70 46.20
CA SER A 37 -3.53 -6.18 47.38
C SER A 37 -3.01 -7.52 47.92
N TYR A 38 -2.63 -8.42 47.02
CA TYR A 38 -2.03 -9.72 47.41
C TYR A 38 -0.66 -9.52 48.08
N GLN A 39 0.21 -8.68 47.49
CA GLN A 39 1.53 -8.36 48.06
C GLN A 39 1.43 -7.68 49.42
N GLY A 40 0.43 -6.83 49.64
CA GLY A 40 0.20 -6.18 50.91
C GLY A 40 -0.40 -7.11 52.01
N SER A 41 -1.02 -8.24 51.62
CA SER A 41 -1.69 -9.17 52.57
C SER A 41 -0.81 -10.33 53.03
N VAL A 42 0.32 -10.58 52.38
CA VAL A 42 1.20 -11.73 52.64
C VAL A 42 2.64 -11.29 52.89
N SER A 43 3.26 -11.77 53.96
CA SER A 43 4.63 -11.44 54.35
C SER A 43 5.70 -11.95 53.36
N GLN A 44 5.39 -13.05 52.64
CA GLN A 44 6.24 -13.59 51.56
C GLN A 44 5.34 -13.94 50.37
N PRO A 45 5.24 -13.02 49.37
CA PRO A 45 4.41 -13.25 48.21
C PRO A 45 4.96 -14.40 47.35
N ASP A 46 4.13 -15.32 46.98
CA ASP A 46 4.45 -16.46 46.11
C ASP A 46 4.49 -15.96 44.64
N ALA A 47 5.61 -16.20 43.95
CA ALA A 47 5.82 -15.81 42.54
C ALA A 47 4.80 -16.49 41.60
N VAL A 48 4.43 -17.73 41.87
CA VAL A 48 3.44 -18.47 41.07
C VAL A 48 2.04 -17.86 41.21
N ALA A 49 1.68 -17.38 42.40
CA ALA A 49 0.41 -16.70 42.63
C ALA A 49 0.37 -15.35 41.91
N ILE A 50 1.47 -14.59 41.93
CA ILE A 50 1.58 -13.31 41.19
C ILE A 50 1.48 -13.55 39.68
N GLU A 51 2.13 -14.58 39.15
CA GLU A 51 2.07 -14.91 37.71
C GLU A 51 0.63 -15.25 37.30
N LYS A 52 -0.10 -16.04 38.12
CA LYS A 52 -1.52 -16.34 37.88
C LYS A 52 -2.40 -15.10 37.84
N LEU A 53 -2.18 -14.16 38.78
CA LEU A 53 -2.92 -12.91 38.86
C LEU A 53 -2.60 -11.97 37.68
N ASN A 54 -1.37 -12.04 37.15
CA ASN A 54 -0.95 -11.25 36.01
C ASN A 54 -1.34 -11.83 34.65
N LYS A 55 -1.83 -13.07 34.61
CA LYS A 55 -2.17 -13.75 33.36
C LYS A 55 -3.23 -12.99 32.59
N GLU A 56 -2.89 -12.69 31.33
CA GLU A 56 -3.79 -12.01 30.41
C GLU A 56 -4.79 -12.99 29.77
N PRO A 57 -6.01 -12.54 29.43
CA PRO A 57 -6.89 -13.32 28.57
C PRO A 57 -6.24 -13.59 27.21
N LEU A 58 -6.34 -14.81 26.69
CA LEU A 58 -5.68 -15.23 25.44
C LEU A 58 -5.94 -14.28 24.26
N LEU A 59 -7.16 -13.80 24.10
CA LEU A 59 -7.50 -12.86 23.03
C LEU A 59 -6.78 -11.53 23.15
N VAL A 60 -6.56 -11.05 24.36
CA VAL A 60 -5.83 -9.81 24.63
C VAL A 60 -4.34 -10.00 24.36
N GLU A 61 -3.79 -11.11 24.83
CA GLU A 61 -2.38 -11.47 24.61
C GLU A 61 -2.05 -11.53 23.12
N TYR A 62 -2.85 -12.24 22.31
CA TYR A 62 -2.68 -12.29 20.87
C TYR A 62 -2.91 -10.92 20.22
N GLY A 63 -3.94 -10.18 20.62
CA GLY A 63 -4.21 -8.84 20.10
C GLY A 63 -3.02 -7.91 20.30
N LYS A 64 -2.43 -7.90 21.48
CA LYS A 64 -1.24 -7.09 21.80
C LYS A 64 0.01 -7.52 21.03
N SER A 65 0.19 -8.85 20.88
CA SER A 65 1.37 -9.40 20.16
C SER A 65 1.31 -9.14 18.67
N PHE A 66 0.13 -9.27 18.05
CA PHE A 66 -0.02 -9.05 16.61
C PHE A 66 -0.15 -7.58 16.22
N PHE A 67 -0.68 -6.73 17.10
CA PHE A 67 -0.91 -5.32 16.81
C PHE A 67 0.30 -4.59 16.20
N PRO A 68 1.50 -4.61 16.81
CA PRO A 68 2.63 -3.85 16.28
C PRO A 68 3.07 -4.34 14.88
N VAL A 69 3.06 -5.64 14.65
CA VAL A 69 3.44 -6.22 13.36
C VAL A 69 2.44 -5.85 12.29
N LEU A 70 1.14 -6.06 12.55
CA LEU A 70 0.08 -5.71 11.61
C LEU A 70 0.03 -4.20 11.36
N PHE A 71 0.27 -3.38 12.36
CA PHE A 71 0.32 -1.93 12.22
C PHE A 71 1.48 -1.49 11.33
N ILE A 72 2.68 -2.05 11.51
CA ILE A 72 3.84 -1.76 10.65
C ILE A 72 3.54 -2.17 9.21
N VAL A 73 2.99 -3.37 8.99
CA VAL A 73 2.60 -3.84 7.65
C VAL A 73 1.55 -2.93 7.03
N LEU A 74 0.55 -2.47 7.81
CA LEU A 74 -0.46 -1.53 7.35
C LEU A 74 0.18 -0.20 6.90
N VAL A 75 1.09 0.36 7.70
CA VAL A 75 1.77 1.62 7.37
C VAL A 75 2.63 1.48 6.12
N LEU A 76 3.46 0.43 6.04
CA LEU A 76 4.32 0.18 4.88
C LEU A 76 3.50 0.05 3.59
N ARG A 77 2.48 -0.81 3.61
CA ARG A 77 1.65 -1.08 2.43
C ARG A 77 0.72 0.08 2.06
N SER A 78 0.22 0.82 3.04
CA SER A 78 -0.71 1.92 2.78
C SER A 78 -0.02 3.19 2.27
N PHE A 79 1.18 3.48 2.76
CA PHE A 79 1.80 4.79 2.56
C PHE A 79 3.14 4.75 1.85
N LEU A 80 3.87 3.65 1.90
CA LEU A 80 5.23 3.59 1.38
C LEU A 80 5.30 2.87 0.03
N VAL A 81 5.09 1.57 0.00
CA VAL A 81 5.33 0.78 -1.21
C VAL A 81 4.27 -0.30 -1.42
N GLU A 82 4.00 -0.58 -2.68
CA GLU A 82 3.11 -1.67 -3.08
C GLU A 82 3.77 -2.50 -4.19
N PRO A 83 3.93 -3.83 -3.99
CA PRO A 83 4.46 -4.71 -5.02
C PRO A 83 3.40 -4.97 -6.10
N PHE A 84 3.81 -4.91 -7.37
CA PHE A 84 3.01 -5.27 -8.52
C PHE A 84 3.80 -6.21 -9.42
N GLN A 85 3.08 -7.12 -10.08
CA GLN A 85 3.61 -7.91 -11.17
C GLN A 85 3.07 -7.36 -12.50
N ILE A 86 3.94 -7.20 -13.49
CA ILE A 86 3.59 -6.65 -14.80
C ILE A 86 2.83 -7.69 -15.63
N PRO A 87 1.54 -7.47 -15.94
CA PRO A 87 0.74 -8.46 -16.65
C PRO A 87 0.83 -8.36 -18.17
N SER A 88 1.35 -7.26 -18.73
CA SER A 88 1.30 -6.99 -20.17
C SER A 88 2.54 -6.27 -20.67
N GLY A 89 2.88 -6.46 -21.95
CA GLY A 89 4.06 -5.86 -22.59
C GLY A 89 3.91 -4.39 -23.01
N SER A 90 2.86 -3.67 -22.56
CA SER A 90 2.60 -2.30 -23.01
C SER A 90 3.62 -1.25 -22.55
N MET A 91 4.54 -1.65 -21.67
CA MET A 91 5.63 -0.81 -21.16
C MET A 91 7.02 -1.28 -21.62
N LYS A 92 7.07 -2.23 -22.55
CA LYS A 92 8.35 -2.64 -23.16
C LYS A 92 9.00 -1.47 -23.90
N PRO A 93 10.34 -1.41 -23.91
CA PRO A 93 11.30 -2.30 -23.26
C PRO A 93 11.61 -1.93 -21.81
N THR A 94 10.90 -0.96 -21.22
CA THR A 94 11.18 -0.47 -19.86
C THR A 94 10.82 -1.52 -18.80
N LEU A 95 9.72 -2.26 -19.02
CA LEU A 95 9.21 -3.29 -18.13
C LEU A 95 8.76 -4.50 -18.95
N ASP A 96 9.24 -5.68 -18.59
CA ASP A 96 8.84 -6.93 -19.22
C ASP A 96 7.65 -7.61 -18.53
N VAL A 97 6.96 -8.47 -19.28
CA VAL A 97 5.85 -9.27 -18.70
C VAL A 97 6.40 -10.23 -17.67
N GLY A 98 5.83 -10.20 -16.47
CA GLY A 98 6.26 -11.04 -15.35
C GLY A 98 7.20 -10.34 -14.37
N ASP A 99 7.74 -9.17 -14.70
CA ASP A 99 8.57 -8.40 -13.80
C ASP A 99 7.82 -8.02 -12.51
N PHE A 100 8.54 -8.04 -11.38
CA PHE A 100 8.06 -7.52 -10.12
C PHE A 100 8.61 -6.12 -9.90
N ILE A 101 7.72 -5.18 -9.63
CA ILE A 101 8.07 -3.80 -9.33
C ILE A 101 7.54 -3.38 -7.96
N LEU A 102 8.22 -2.42 -7.35
CA LEU A 102 7.74 -1.74 -6.15
C LEU A 102 7.27 -0.33 -6.54
N VAL A 103 5.98 -0.10 -6.36
CA VAL A 103 5.38 1.21 -6.62
C VAL A 103 5.46 2.06 -5.37
N ASN A 104 6.06 3.23 -5.52
CA ASN A 104 6.11 4.25 -4.48
C ASN A 104 4.74 4.93 -4.38
N LYS A 105 4.15 4.95 -3.18
CA LYS A 105 2.81 5.48 -2.95
C LYS A 105 2.77 6.93 -2.48
N PHE A 106 3.90 7.48 -2.09
CA PHE A 106 3.94 8.83 -1.51
C PHE A 106 4.39 9.93 -2.48
N SER A 107 4.94 9.59 -3.66
CA SER A 107 5.49 10.58 -4.62
C SER A 107 4.49 11.66 -5.01
N TYR A 108 3.22 11.32 -5.20
CA TYR A 108 2.17 12.26 -5.62
C TYR A 108 1.21 12.63 -4.50
N GLY A 109 1.52 12.23 -3.27
CA GLY A 109 0.75 12.56 -2.08
C GLY A 109 0.32 11.34 -1.27
N ILE A 110 0.11 11.57 0.02
CA ILE A 110 -0.32 10.54 0.96
C ILE A 110 -1.83 10.37 0.84
N ARG A 111 -2.26 9.11 0.62
CA ARG A 111 -3.68 8.75 0.49
C ARG A 111 -4.11 7.87 1.66
N LEU A 112 -5.34 8.04 2.12
CA LEU A 112 -5.90 7.17 3.15
C LEU A 112 -6.12 5.76 2.59
N PRO A 113 -5.76 4.71 3.37
CA PRO A 113 -6.06 3.34 2.98
C PRO A 113 -7.56 3.14 2.83
N VAL A 114 -7.98 2.27 1.89
CA VAL A 114 -9.37 1.94 1.58
C VAL A 114 -10.14 3.09 0.90
N LEU A 115 -10.13 4.29 1.45
CA LEU A 115 -10.87 5.46 0.92
C LEU A 115 -10.17 6.11 -0.27
N ASP A 116 -8.87 5.88 -0.43
CA ASP A 116 -8.01 6.41 -1.50
C ASP A 116 -8.04 7.95 -1.65
N LYS A 117 -8.51 8.63 -0.60
CA LYS A 117 -8.58 10.09 -0.57
C LYS A 117 -7.20 10.68 -0.28
N LYS A 118 -6.72 11.56 -1.16
CA LYS A 118 -5.46 12.31 -0.99
C LYS A 118 -5.62 13.28 0.21
N VAL A 119 -4.76 13.11 1.22
CA VAL A 119 -4.79 13.92 2.46
C VAL A 119 -3.68 14.94 2.45
N ILE A 120 -2.48 14.53 2.04
CA ILE A 120 -1.30 15.40 1.99
C ILE A 120 -0.78 15.40 0.56
N PRO A 121 -0.77 16.54 -0.14
CA PRO A 121 -0.09 16.67 -1.43
C PRO A 121 1.43 16.69 -1.20
N VAL A 122 2.18 15.92 -2.00
CA VAL A 122 3.65 15.89 -1.95
C VAL A 122 4.26 16.37 -3.25
N GLY A 123 3.69 15.94 -4.37
CA GLY A 123 4.14 16.32 -5.71
C GLY A 123 3.08 16.06 -6.76
N ASP A 124 3.36 16.50 -7.98
CA ASP A 124 2.51 16.25 -9.14
C ASP A 124 3.28 15.44 -10.18
N PRO A 125 2.59 14.60 -10.97
CA PRO A 125 3.19 13.82 -12.03
C PRO A 125 3.92 14.73 -13.04
N GLN A 126 5.08 14.30 -13.47
CA GLN A 126 5.84 14.97 -14.52
C GLN A 126 5.75 14.19 -15.84
N ARG A 127 6.02 14.88 -16.96
CA ARG A 127 6.07 14.23 -18.26
C ARG A 127 7.25 13.25 -18.30
N GLY A 128 6.98 12.01 -18.70
CA GLY A 128 7.97 10.93 -18.68
C GLY A 128 7.84 9.98 -17.49
N ASP A 129 7.18 10.39 -16.41
CA ASP A 129 6.98 9.53 -15.23
C ASP A 129 6.23 8.25 -15.59
N VAL A 130 6.64 7.14 -14.99
CA VAL A 130 5.90 5.89 -15.04
C VAL A 130 5.01 5.81 -13.81
N MET A 131 3.70 5.76 -14.03
CA MET A 131 2.74 5.76 -12.92
C MET A 131 1.79 4.57 -12.99
N VAL A 132 1.39 4.09 -11.82
CA VAL A 132 0.30 3.13 -11.65
C VAL A 132 -0.96 3.88 -11.26
N PHE A 133 -2.06 3.62 -11.94
CA PHE A 133 -3.35 4.25 -11.67
C PHE A 133 -4.50 3.26 -11.89
N ARG A 134 -5.62 3.54 -11.28
CA ARG A 134 -6.84 2.74 -11.48
C ARG A 134 -7.44 3.03 -12.84
N TYR A 135 -7.81 1.98 -13.56
CA TYR A 135 -8.45 2.13 -14.85
C TYR A 135 -9.83 2.82 -14.69
N PRO A 136 -10.09 3.96 -15.37
CA PRO A 136 -11.31 4.74 -15.14
C PRO A 136 -12.62 3.98 -15.37
N SER A 137 -12.65 3.05 -16.34
CA SER A 137 -13.84 2.26 -16.65
C SER A 137 -14.04 1.06 -15.72
N ASP A 138 -12.97 0.59 -15.05
CA ASP A 138 -13.03 -0.46 -14.02
C ASP A 138 -11.97 -0.20 -12.94
N PRO A 139 -12.34 0.47 -11.83
CA PRO A 139 -11.41 0.84 -10.77
C PRO A 139 -10.78 -0.36 -10.02
N ASN A 140 -11.22 -1.59 -10.27
CA ASN A 140 -10.60 -2.78 -9.70
C ASN A 140 -9.31 -3.19 -10.44
N VAL A 141 -9.10 -2.66 -11.64
CA VAL A 141 -7.95 -2.94 -12.48
C VAL A 141 -6.94 -1.80 -12.41
N ASN A 142 -5.69 -2.14 -12.14
CA ASN A 142 -4.59 -1.17 -12.14
C ASN A 142 -3.87 -1.20 -13.49
N TYR A 143 -3.62 -0.02 -14.04
CA TYR A 143 -2.80 0.17 -15.22
C TYR A 143 -1.48 0.82 -14.86
N ILE A 144 -0.44 0.45 -15.60
CA ILE A 144 0.86 1.12 -15.56
C ILE A 144 1.12 1.74 -16.92
N LYS A 145 1.37 3.05 -16.96
CA LYS A 145 1.64 3.80 -18.19
C LYS A 145 2.61 4.94 -17.93
N ARG A 146 3.24 5.41 -19.00
CA ARG A 146 4.07 6.62 -18.98
C ARG A 146 3.23 7.87 -19.20
N VAL A 147 3.47 8.89 -18.39
CA VAL A 147 2.83 10.20 -18.53
C VAL A 147 3.39 10.89 -19.78
N VAL A 148 2.55 11.15 -20.74
CA VAL A 148 2.90 11.83 -21.99
C VAL A 148 2.48 13.29 -21.96
N GLY A 149 1.30 13.58 -21.42
CA GLY A 149 0.75 14.93 -21.29
C GLY A 149 0.37 15.27 -19.87
N LEU A 150 0.42 16.54 -19.56
CA LEU A 150 0.02 17.13 -18.28
C LEU A 150 -1.29 17.93 -18.45
N PRO A 151 -1.97 18.28 -17.36
CA PRO A 151 -3.17 19.11 -17.42
C PRO A 151 -2.91 20.41 -18.19
N GLY A 152 -3.75 20.70 -19.21
CA GLY A 152 -3.61 21.85 -20.09
C GLY A 152 -2.82 21.57 -21.38
N ASP A 153 -2.15 20.43 -21.50
CA ASP A 153 -1.46 20.07 -22.73
C ASP A 153 -2.43 19.69 -23.86
N VAL A 154 -2.08 20.07 -25.07
CA VAL A 154 -2.73 19.63 -26.30
C VAL A 154 -1.94 18.46 -26.91
N ILE A 155 -2.54 17.27 -26.88
CA ILE A 155 -1.93 16.05 -27.43
C ILE A 155 -2.52 15.77 -28.80
N ARG A 156 -1.68 15.59 -29.81
CA ARG A 156 -2.06 15.20 -31.15
C ARG A 156 -1.27 13.98 -31.61
N TYR A 157 -1.99 12.94 -32.00
CA TYR A 157 -1.40 11.75 -32.61
C TYR A 157 -1.85 11.68 -34.07
N THR A 158 -0.90 11.61 -34.98
CA THR A 158 -1.16 11.66 -36.42
C THR A 158 -1.25 10.26 -37.05
N SER A 159 -1.81 10.19 -38.26
CA SER A 159 -1.98 8.91 -38.99
C SER A 159 -0.65 8.24 -39.34
N ASP A 160 0.42 9.01 -39.46
CA ASP A 160 1.80 8.56 -39.64
C ASP A 160 2.48 8.15 -38.32
N LYS A 161 1.68 7.97 -37.25
CA LYS A 161 2.09 7.52 -35.91
C LYS A 161 3.05 8.45 -35.17
N ARG A 162 3.01 9.73 -35.48
CA ARG A 162 3.81 10.76 -34.78
C ARG A 162 3.00 11.39 -33.65
N LEU A 163 3.67 11.56 -32.52
CA LEU A 163 3.12 12.19 -31.34
C LEU A 163 3.59 13.65 -31.25
N PHE A 164 2.64 14.55 -31.01
CA PHE A 164 2.90 15.96 -30.76
C PHE A 164 2.32 16.36 -29.40
N VAL A 165 3.09 17.18 -28.68
CA VAL A 165 2.65 17.78 -27.42
C VAL A 165 2.81 19.29 -27.57
N ASN A 166 1.71 20.04 -27.44
CA ASN A 166 1.68 21.49 -27.61
C ASN A 166 2.24 21.98 -28.96
N GLY A 167 2.08 21.17 -30.01
CA GLY A 167 2.55 21.46 -31.35
C GLY A 167 4.01 21.05 -31.64
N GLU A 168 4.77 20.66 -30.63
CA GLU A 168 6.13 20.14 -30.79
C GLU A 168 6.11 18.60 -30.99
N SER A 169 6.87 18.11 -31.96
CA SER A 169 7.03 16.67 -32.20
C SER A 169 7.86 16.05 -31.11
N VAL A 170 7.34 15.01 -30.50
CA VAL A 170 8.09 14.18 -29.54
C VAL A 170 9.11 13.36 -30.33
N ALA A 171 10.37 13.38 -29.89
CA ALA A 171 11.43 12.61 -30.54
C ALA A 171 11.16 11.11 -30.35
N GLU A 172 11.14 10.37 -31.43
CA GLU A 172 10.92 8.93 -31.47
C GLU A 172 12.18 8.22 -31.98
N LYS A 173 12.57 7.14 -31.31
CA LYS A 173 13.67 6.28 -31.73
C LYS A 173 13.19 4.86 -31.85
N LEU A 174 13.29 4.27 -33.04
CA LEU A 174 13.06 2.84 -33.21
C LEU A 174 14.15 2.06 -32.49
N ILE A 175 13.78 1.29 -31.50
CA ILE A 175 14.69 0.48 -30.69
C ILE A 175 14.63 -1.02 -31.03
N GLY A 176 13.60 -1.45 -31.75
CA GLY A 176 13.43 -2.84 -32.17
C GLY A 176 12.06 -3.12 -32.73
N THR A 177 11.93 -4.31 -33.29
CA THR A 177 10.64 -4.89 -33.69
C THR A 177 10.41 -6.16 -32.89
N GLU A 178 9.27 -6.27 -32.23
CA GLU A 178 8.88 -7.57 -31.65
C GLU A 178 8.32 -8.46 -32.76
N PRO A 179 8.74 -9.71 -32.86
CA PRO A 179 8.12 -10.69 -33.72
C PRO A 179 6.76 -11.06 -33.11
N ASN A 180 5.75 -10.29 -33.40
CA ASN A 180 4.39 -10.62 -33.00
C ASN A 180 3.51 -10.80 -34.22
N THR A 181 2.39 -11.46 -34.03
CA THR A 181 1.36 -11.72 -35.05
C THR A 181 0.67 -10.43 -35.58
N LEU A 182 0.98 -9.26 -35.00
CA LEU A 182 0.34 -7.99 -35.32
C LEU A 182 1.31 -6.97 -35.94
N GLY A 183 2.60 -7.29 -36.14
CA GLY A 183 3.57 -6.41 -36.80
C GLY A 183 3.82 -5.09 -36.07
N LEU A 184 3.65 -5.05 -34.74
CA LEU A 184 3.89 -3.86 -33.95
C LEU A 184 5.39 -3.63 -33.74
N SER A 185 5.84 -2.41 -33.96
CA SER A 185 7.21 -1.98 -33.68
C SER A 185 7.30 -1.33 -32.29
N LEU A 186 8.40 -1.59 -31.59
CA LEU A 186 8.72 -0.92 -30.34
C LEU A 186 9.35 0.44 -30.63
N ILE A 187 8.70 1.50 -30.19
CA ILE A 187 9.18 2.87 -30.32
C ILE A 187 9.44 3.42 -28.92
N HIS A 188 10.64 3.92 -28.69
CA HIS A 188 10.96 4.66 -27.47
C HIS A 188 10.67 6.14 -27.67
N ILE A 189 9.87 6.70 -26.78
CA ILE A 189 9.49 8.11 -26.75
C ILE A 189 10.19 8.81 -25.58
#